data_77a9b971628bf375918900367d9f6ae2
#
_entry.id   77a9b971628bf375918900367d9f6ae2
#
_cell.length_a   1.000
_cell.length_b   1.000
_cell.length_c   1.000
_cell.angle_alpha   90.00
_cell.angle_beta   90.00
_cell.angle_gamma   90.00
#
_symmetry.space_group_name_H-M   'P 1'
#
loop_
_entity.id
_entity.type
_entity.pdbx_description
1 polymer ?
#
loop_
_entity_poly.entity_id
_entity_poly.type
_entity_poly.pdbx_seq_one_letter_code
_entity_poly.pdbx_strand_id
1 'polypeptide(L)'
;MNIRNLPNKIRLYFKELGKLTPIALVTTFLPIVGSSILLAIAYPLGFWLKENWEIGGVLYVFGIVIFCGLALLPTNVIGILGGWAFGFYLGIALLISGVVVASLASFLIHSRIVGDKLPRVFDAHPKAKAIYQALLGQSVWRATLIIFLLRLSPAMPFALTNFLMASARVSVKSFLLGTFFGMLPRSSAVVFVGAGLSELSFENSPDSWLIIFGIIVTIVSAFVIGIISKRALEHLT
;
A
#
# COMPACT_ATOMS: atom_id res chain seq x y z
N MET A 1 -30.20 -11.07 -3.37
CA MET A 1 -30.02 -10.00 -4.39
C MET A 1 -30.04 -10.67 -5.76
N ASN A 2 -31.06 -10.36 -6.59
CA ASN A 2 -31.35 -11.10 -7.82
C ASN A 2 -30.44 -10.57 -8.95
N ILE A 3 -29.45 -11.37 -9.37
CA ILE A 3 -28.40 -11.04 -10.35
C ILE A 3 -28.98 -10.73 -11.75
N ARG A 4 -30.26 -10.98 -11.98
CA ARG A 4 -30.95 -10.79 -13.28
C ARG A 4 -31.14 -9.32 -13.68
N ASN A 5 -31.05 -8.36 -12.75
CA ASN A 5 -31.32 -6.93 -12.99
C ASN A 5 -30.07 -6.06 -13.14
N LEU A 6 -28.89 -6.65 -13.23
CA LEU A 6 -27.64 -5.92 -13.39
C LEU A 6 -27.34 -5.63 -14.88
N PRO A 7 -26.78 -4.46 -15.24
CA PRO A 7 -26.33 -4.15 -16.60
C PRO A 7 -25.45 -5.26 -17.16
N ASN A 8 -25.60 -5.59 -18.43
CA ASN A 8 -24.91 -6.72 -19.09
C ASN A 8 -23.38 -6.75 -18.88
N LYS A 9 -22.73 -5.59 -18.80
CA LYS A 9 -21.29 -5.47 -18.50
C LYS A 9 -20.95 -6.00 -17.10
N ILE A 10 -21.74 -5.63 -16.09
CA ILE A 10 -21.52 -6.05 -14.70
C ILE A 10 -21.79 -7.55 -14.57
N ARG A 11 -22.81 -8.06 -15.26
CA ARG A 11 -23.16 -9.48 -15.27
C ARG A 11 -22.06 -10.36 -15.91
N LEU A 12 -21.42 -9.86 -16.96
CA LEU A 12 -20.26 -10.52 -17.60
C LEU A 12 -19.07 -10.56 -16.64
N TYR A 13 -18.74 -9.45 -15.95
CA TYR A 13 -17.69 -9.42 -14.92
C TYR A 13 -17.96 -10.41 -13.78
N PHE A 14 -19.20 -10.52 -13.29
CA PHE A 14 -19.55 -11.50 -12.25
C PHE A 14 -19.49 -12.95 -12.75
N LYS A 15 -19.76 -13.19 -14.02
CA LYS A 15 -19.68 -14.53 -14.63
C LYS A 15 -18.24 -14.97 -14.88
N GLU A 16 -17.36 -14.04 -15.25
CA GLU A 16 -15.93 -14.30 -15.43
C GLU A 16 -15.16 -14.48 -14.11
N LEU A 17 -15.53 -13.75 -13.05
CA LEU A 17 -14.94 -13.88 -11.71
C LEU A 17 -15.35 -15.18 -11.00
N GLY A 18 -16.49 -15.78 -11.32
CA GLY A 18 -16.94 -17.05 -10.77
C GLY A 18 -16.80 -17.18 -9.25
N LYS A 19 -16.08 -18.21 -8.79
CA LYS A 19 -15.80 -18.47 -7.36
C LYS A 19 -14.91 -17.42 -6.69
N LEU A 20 -14.25 -16.54 -7.45
CA LEU A 20 -13.39 -15.47 -6.94
C LEU A 20 -14.14 -14.17 -6.69
N THR A 21 -15.39 -14.04 -7.13
CA THR A 21 -16.23 -12.85 -6.93
C THR A 21 -16.32 -12.42 -5.46
N PRO A 22 -16.60 -13.30 -4.49
CA PRO A 22 -16.67 -12.90 -3.10
C PRO A 22 -15.30 -12.42 -2.56
N ILE A 23 -14.22 -13.06 -2.97
CA ILE A 23 -12.86 -12.65 -2.57
C ILE A 23 -12.52 -11.27 -3.15
N ALA A 24 -12.81 -11.04 -4.44
CA ALA A 24 -12.59 -9.74 -5.09
C ALA A 24 -13.44 -8.62 -4.44
N LEU A 25 -14.69 -8.91 -4.08
CA LEU A 25 -15.54 -7.95 -3.36
C LEU A 25 -14.96 -7.65 -1.96
N VAL A 26 -14.63 -8.68 -1.19
CA VAL A 26 -14.05 -8.50 0.15
C VAL A 26 -12.77 -7.68 0.09
N THR A 27 -11.83 -8.02 -0.78
CA THR A 27 -10.55 -7.29 -0.90
C THR A 27 -10.68 -5.86 -1.44
N THR A 28 -11.79 -5.55 -2.12
CA THR A 28 -12.07 -4.19 -2.61
C THR A 28 -12.78 -3.35 -1.55
N PHE A 29 -13.81 -3.90 -0.90
CA PHE A 29 -14.63 -3.14 0.05
C PHE A 29 -14.05 -3.12 1.46
N LEU A 30 -13.32 -4.14 1.88
CA LEU A 30 -12.75 -4.24 3.22
C LEU A 30 -11.80 -3.09 3.56
N PRO A 31 -10.88 -2.66 2.65
CA PRO A 31 -10.05 -1.48 2.90
C PRO A 31 -10.86 -0.18 3.02
N ILE A 32 -11.99 -0.06 2.30
CA ILE A 32 -12.85 1.12 2.40
C ILE A 32 -13.52 1.16 3.78
N VAL A 33 -14.11 0.05 4.20
CA VAL A 33 -14.74 -0.08 5.53
C VAL A 33 -13.71 0.14 6.64
N GLY A 34 -12.54 -0.52 6.55
CA GLY A 34 -11.45 -0.35 7.52
C GLY A 34 -10.97 1.10 7.60
N SER A 35 -10.82 1.78 6.45
CA SER A 35 -10.46 3.21 6.41
C SER A 35 -11.51 4.09 7.07
N SER A 36 -12.79 3.82 6.82
CA SER A 36 -13.89 4.58 7.43
C SER A 36 -13.93 4.42 8.94
N ILE A 37 -13.74 3.19 9.44
CA ILE A 37 -13.65 2.92 10.88
C ILE A 37 -12.43 3.64 11.47
N LEU A 38 -11.27 3.50 10.84
CA LEU A 38 -10.06 4.15 11.33
C LEU A 38 -10.21 5.68 11.36
N LEU A 39 -10.82 6.29 10.35
CA LEU A 39 -11.08 7.72 10.31
C LEU A 39 -12.02 8.17 11.44
N ALA A 40 -13.05 7.35 11.76
CA ALA A 40 -13.98 7.66 12.86
C ALA A 40 -13.29 7.68 14.24
N ILE A 41 -12.25 6.85 14.44
CA ILE A 41 -11.49 6.76 15.70
C ILE A 41 -10.11 7.43 15.60
N ALA A 42 -9.77 8.05 14.46
CA ALA A 42 -8.42 8.57 14.19
C ALA A 42 -7.98 9.59 15.24
N TYR A 43 -8.90 10.50 15.64
CA TYR A 43 -8.59 11.54 16.62
C TYR A 43 -8.27 10.95 18.00
N PRO A 44 -9.15 10.18 18.68
CA PRO A 44 -8.84 9.62 19.98
C PRO A 44 -7.66 8.63 19.93
N LEU A 45 -7.57 7.83 18.89
CA LEU A 45 -6.46 6.87 18.72
C LEU A 45 -5.13 7.59 18.54
N GLY A 46 -5.07 8.57 17.65
CA GLY A 46 -3.83 9.31 17.39
C GLY A 46 -3.38 10.12 18.59
N PHE A 47 -4.32 10.71 19.35
CA PHE A 47 -4.00 11.42 20.58
C PHE A 47 -3.41 10.46 21.61
N TRP A 48 -4.02 9.29 21.80
CA TRP A 48 -3.50 8.26 22.69
C TRP A 48 -2.11 7.77 22.25
N LEU A 49 -1.90 7.54 20.95
CA LEU A 49 -0.58 7.15 20.39
C LEU A 49 0.48 8.23 20.64
N LYS A 50 0.11 9.52 20.55
CA LYS A 50 1.02 10.65 20.80
C LYS A 50 1.42 10.72 22.26
N GLU A 51 0.48 10.55 23.19
CA GLU A 51 0.75 10.58 24.63
C GLU A 51 1.56 9.37 25.10
N ASN A 52 1.33 8.21 24.49
CA ASN A 52 1.99 6.94 24.86
C ASN A 52 2.95 6.47 23.76
N TRP A 53 3.81 7.35 23.27
CA TRP A 53 4.59 7.15 22.06
C TRP A 53 5.44 5.87 22.04
N GLU A 54 5.98 5.41 23.19
CA GLU A 54 6.80 4.19 23.27
C GLU A 54 5.96 2.93 22.99
N ILE A 55 4.93 2.72 23.79
CA ILE A 55 4.01 1.57 23.62
C ILE A 55 3.19 1.75 22.35
N GLY A 56 2.73 2.96 22.11
CA GLY A 56 1.98 3.33 20.90
C GLY A 56 2.75 3.05 19.61
N GLY A 57 4.07 3.31 19.58
CA GLY A 57 4.91 2.98 18.44
C GLY A 57 4.98 1.47 18.16
N VAL A 58 5.13 0.66 19.21
CA VAL A 58 5.11 -0.81 19.07
C VAL A 58 3.75 -1.30 18.56
N LEU A 59 2.66 -0.82 19.16
CA LEU A 59 1.29 -1.20 18.76
C LEU A 59 0.97 -0.71 17.34
N TYR A 60 1.47 0.44 16.95
CA TYR A 60 1.32 0.97 15.59
C TYR A 60 2.01 0.07 14.56
N VAL A 61 3.27 -0.32 14.79
CA VAL A 61 3.98 -1.27 13.92
C VAL A 61 3.26 -2.61 13.84
N PHE A 62 2.83 -3.14 14.98
CA PHE A 62 2.07 -4.39 15.05
C PHE A 62 0.74 -4.29 14.30
N GLY A 63 0.03 -3.16 14.46
CA GLY A 63 -1.18 -2.85 13.72
C GLY A 63 -0.94 -2.81 12.20
N ILE A 64 0.17 -2.22 11.73
CA ILE A 64 0.54 -2.24 10.31
C ILE A 64 0.72 -3.68 9.82
N VAL A 65 1.45 -4.50 10.56
CA VAL A 65 1.69 -5.90 10.17
C VAL A 65 0.39 -6.67 10.01
N ILE A 66 -0.55 -6.51 10.92
CA ILE A 66 -1.85 -7.18 10.85
C ILE A 66 -2.73 -6.54 9.77
N PHE A 67 -3.03 -5.26 9.90
CA PHE A 67 -4.08 -4.64 9.07
C PHE A 67 -3.64 -4.41 7.63
N CYS A 68 -2.40 -4.00 7.38
CA CYS A 68 -1.88 -3.88 6.01
C CYS A 68 -1.46 -5.24 5.45
N GLY A 69 -0.89 -6.12 6.27
CA GLY A 69 -0.50 -7.47 5.87
C GLY A 69 -1.69 -8.31 5.40
N LEU A 70 -2.84 -8.16 6.05
CA LEU A 70 -4.11 -8.80 5.68
C LEU A 70 -4.95 -7.99 4.67
N ALA A 71 -4.43 -6.88 4.14
CA ALA A 71 -5.12 -5.98 3.22
C ALA A 71 -6.42 -5.35 3.78
N LEU A 72 -6.53 -5.21 5.10
CA LEU A 72 -7.67 -4.60 5.78
C LEU A 72 -7.64 -3.07 5.72
N LEU A 73 -6.43 -2.49 5.73
CA LEU A 73 -6.21 -1.05 5.70
C LEU A 73 -5.19 -0.65 4.62
N PRO A 74 -5.43 0.45 3.91
CA PRO A 74 -4.43 1.03 3.02
C PRO A 74 -3.27 1.63 3.82
N THR A 75 -2.05 1.42 3.37
CA THR A 75 -0.84 1.98 3.99
C THR A 75 -0.84 3.50 4.08
N ASN A 76 -1.55 4.19 3.16
CA ASN A 76 -1.65 5.65 3.16
C ASN A 76 -2.41 6.19 4.37
N VAL A 77 -3.54 5.59 4.72
CA VAL A 77 -4.37 6.04 5.85
C VAL A 77 -3.62 5.86 7.16
N ILE A 78 -2.95 4.72 7.31
CA ILE A 78 -2.09 4.46 8.48
C ILE A 78 -0.89 5.41 8.49
N GLY A 79 -0.30 5.72 7.33
CA GLY A 79 0.81 6.67 7.22
C GLY A 79 0.45 8.08 7.67
N ILE A 80 -0.76 8.58 7.32
CA ILE A 80 -1.26 9.87 7.81
C ILE A 80 -1.40 9.82 9.34
N LEU A 81 -2.00 8.78 9.89
CA LEU A 81 -2.13 8.61 11.34
C LEU A 81 -0.76 8.59 12.04
N GLY A 82 0.21 7.87 11.47
CA GLY A 82 1.57 7.80 12.02
C GLY A 82 2.30 9.14 11.99
N GLY A 83 2.16 9.91 10.90
CA GLY A 83 2.69 11.26 10.80
C GLY A 83 2.07 12.20 11.82
N TRP A 84 0.75 12.14 11.98
CA TRP A 84 0.01 12.95 12.93
C TRP A 84 0.36 12.62 14.40
N ALA A 85 0.49 11.33 14.73
CA ALA A 85 0.75 10.90 16.10
C ALA A 85 2.23 11.04 16.51
N PHE A 86 3.18 10.69 15.62
CA PHE A 86 4.61 10.56 15.94
C PHE A 86 5.49 11.63 15.26
N GLY A 87 4.90 12.52 14.47
CA GLY A 87 5.65 13.46 13.64
C GLY A 87 6.32 12.78 12.43
N PHE A 88 7.11 13.56 11.68
CA PHE A 88 7.66 13.07 10.42
C PHE A 88 8.72 11.97 10.60
N TYR A 89 9.76 12.22 11.40
CA TYR A 89 10.93 11.32 11.47
C TYR A 89 10.60 9.98 12.12
N LEU A 90 9.95 10.01 13.27
CA LEU A 90 9.56 8.77 13.96
C LEU A 90 8.43 8.06 13.20
N GLY A 91 7.45 8.82 12.69
CA GLY A 91 6.35 8.27 11.90
C GLY A 91 6.82 7.52 10.66
N ILE A 92 7.78 8.07 9.88
CA ILE A 92 8.32 7.37 8.70
C ILE A 92 9.13 6.13 9.09
N ALA A 93 9.93 6.19 10.16
CA ALA A 93 10.70 5.05 10.63
C ALA A 93 9.79 3.89 11.05
N LEU A 94 8.74 4.17 11.83
CA LEU A 94 7.77 3.19 12.28
C LEU A 94 6.93 2.64 11.11
N LEU A 95 6.46 3.52 10.20
CA LEU A 95 5.68 3.09 9.04
C LEU A 95 6.47 2.16 8.13
N ILE A 96 7.70 2.54 7.76
CA ILE A 96 8.54 1.72 6.87
C ILE A 96 8.88 0.38 7.52
N SER A 97 9.24 0.39 8.81
CA SER A 97 9.51 -0.84 9.56
C SER A 97 8.30 -1.79 9.51
N GLY A 98 7.11 -1.28 9.86
CA GLY A 98 5.88 -2.06 9.83
C GLY A 98 5.52 -2.58 8.45
N VAL A 99 5.62 -1.74 7.41
CA VAL A 99 5.31 -2.11 6.02
C VAL A 99 6.28 -3.16 5.49
N VAL A 100 7.58 -3.05 5.79
CA VAL A 100 8.58 -4.04 5.36
C VAL A 100 8.31 -5.38 6.04
N VAL A 101 8.04 -5.41 7.34
CA VAL A 101 7.70 -6.63 8.08
C VAL A 101 6.38 -7.24 7.57
N ALA A 102 5.34 -6.42 7.37
CA ALA A 102 4.07 -6.85 6.79
C ALA A 102 4.24 -7.46 5.39
N SER A 103 5.06 -6.82 4.55
CA SER A 103 5.39 -7.30 3.21
C SER A 103 6.10 -8.65 3.26
N LEU A 104 7.10 -8.78 4.12
CA LEU A 104 7.86 -10.02 4.28
C LEU A 104 6.97 -11.17 4.76
N ALA A 105 6.15 -10.93 5.78
CA ALA A 105 5.20 -11.92 6.28
C ALA A 105 4.24 -12.38 5.16
N SER A 106 3.63 -11.41 4.44
CA SER A 106 2.76 -11.69 3.31
C SER A 106 3.47 -12.46 2.19
N PHE A 107 4.70 -12.06 1.84
CA PHE A 107 5.51 -12.74 0.83
C PHE A 107 5.81 -14.20 1.22
N LEU A 108 6.22 -14.44 2.47
CA LEU A 108 6.54 -15.79 2.97
C LEU A 108 5.30 -16.70 3.01
N ILE A 109 4.16 -16.17 3.41
CA ILE A 109 2.88 -16.89 3.40
C ILE A 109 2.52 -17.29 1.95
N HIS A 110 2.52 -16.32 1.04
CA HIS A 110 2.18 -16.57 -0.36
C HIS A 110 3.17 -17.51 -1.04
N SER A 111 4.48 -17.41 -0.76
CA SER A 111 5.49 -18.29 -1.36
C SER A 111 5.31 -19.76 -0.97
N ARG A 112 4.69 -20.03 0.19
CA ARG A 112 4.36 -21.40 0.62
C ARG A 112 3.06 -21.93 0.02
N ILE A 113 2.11 -21.05 -0.26
CA ILE A 113 0.76 -21.41 -0.79
C ILE A 113 0.78 -21.56 -2.30
N VAL A 114 1.54 -20.69 -2.96
CA VAL A 114 1.58 -20.59 -4.43
C VAL A 114 2.40 -21.73 -5.01
N GLY A 115 2.31 -22.91 -4.88
CA GLY A 115 3.06 -24.00 -5.53
C GLY A 115 3.58 -23.70 -6.96
N ASP A 116 3.96 -24.71 -7.72
CA ASP A 116 4.56 -24.55 -9.06
C ASP A 116 3.57 -24.13 -10.18
N LYS A 117 2.29 -23.99 -9.84
CA LYS A 117 1.24 -23.65 -10.81
C LYS A 117 1.04 -22.15 -10.83
N LEU A 118 1.22 -21.55 -12.01
CA LEU A 118 0.83 -20.17 -12.26
C LEU A 118 -0.62 -19.95 -11.83
N PRO A 119 -0.91 -19.06 -10.89
CA PRO A 119 -2.28 -18.83 -10.46
C PRO A 119 -3.12 -18.38 -11.66
N ARG A 120 -4.25 -19.02 -11.89
CA ARG A 120 -5.21 -18.70 -12.96
C ARG A 120 -5.70 -17.23 -12.94
N VAL A 121 -5.49 -16.56 -11.82
CA VAL A 121 -5.75 -15.12 -11.64
C VAL A 121 -4.98 -14.26 -12.65
N PHE A 122 -3.78 -14.68 -13.07
CA PHE A 122 -2.97 -13.90 -14.02
C PHE A 122 -3.51 -13.95 -15.45
N ASP A 123 -4.25 -14.98 -15.81
CA ASP A 123 -4.83 -15.09 -17.16
C ASP A 123 -5.94 -14.05 -17.38
N ALA A 124 -6.65 -13.66 -16.30
CA ALA A 124 -7.66 -12.63 -16.32
C ALA A 124 -7.09 -11.18 -16.27
N HIS A 125 -5.78 -11.01 -15.96
CA HIS A 125 -5.15 -9.72 -15.77
C HIS A 125 -3.86 -9.58 -16.56
N PRO A 126 -3.91 -9.12 -17.84
CA PRO A 126 -2.73 -9.06 -18.73
C PRO A 126 -1.55 -8.30 -18.14
N LYS A 127 -1.81 -7.19 -17.41
CA LYS A 127 -0.75 -6.39 -16.75
C LYS A 127 -0.06 -7.18 -15.63
N ALA A 128 -0.80 -7.92 -14.82
CA ALA A 128 -0.22 -8.77 -13.76
C ALA A 128 0.63 -9.90 -14.37
N LYS A 129 0.17 -10.48 -15.48
CA LYS A 129 0.91 -11.51 -16.22
C LYS A 129 2.21 -10.96 -16.81
N ALA A 130 2.19 -9.76 -17.40
CA ALA A 130 3.38 -9.09 -17.93
C ALA A 130 4.42 -8.83 -16.82
N ILE A 131 4.00 -8.31 -15.67
CA ILE A 131 4.89 -8.06 -14.52
C ILE A 131 5.49 -9.39 -14.01
N TYR A 132 4.66 -10.42 -13.88
CA TYR A 132 5.12 -11.74 -13.48
C TYR A 132 6.20 -12.27 -14.43
N GLN A 133 5.97 -12.17 -15.74
CA GLN A 133 6.93 -12.59 -16.77
C GLN A 133 8.22 -11.77 -16.72
N ALA A 134 8.10 -10.45 -16.50
CA ALA A 134 9.24 -9.56 -16.37
C ALA A 134 10.11 -9.85 -15.14
N LEU A 135 9.54 -10.45 -14.08
CA LEU A 135 10.28 -10.83 -12.86
C LEU A 135 10.93 -12.21 -12.94
N LEU A 136 10.47 -13.08 -13.86
CA LEU A 136 10.99 -14.44 -13.98
C LEU A 136 12.46 -14.45 -14.41
N GLY A 137 13.29 -15.21 -13.67
CA GLY A 137 14.69 -15.46 -14.05
C GLY A 137 15.59 -14.22 -14.03
N GLN A 138 15.17 -13.10 -13.44
CA GLN A 138 15.93 -11.86 -13.43
C GLN A 138 17.07 -11.86 -12.42
N SER A 139 18.13 -11.10 -12.74
CA SER A 139 19.18 -10.79 -11.78
C SER A 139 18.63 -10.03 -10.58
N VAL A 140 19.32 -10.11 -9.43
CA VAL A 140 18.91 -9.44 -8.17
C VAL A 140 18.63 -7.95 -8.40
N TRP A 141 19.50 -7.25 -9.14
CA TRP A 141 19.37 -5.81 -9.38
C TRP A 141 18.16 -5.47 -10.26
N ARG A 142 17.95 -6.22 -11.34
CA ARG A 142 16.83 -5.97 -12.24
C ARG A 142 15.50 -6.25 -11.55
N ALA A 143 15.41 -7.35 -10.78
CA ALA A 143 14.24 -7.64 -9.97
C ALA A 143 14.00 -6.55 -8.91
N THR A 144 15.06 -6.07 -8.23
CA THR A 144 14.97 -4.97 -7.27
C THR A 144 14.42 -3.70 -7.92
N LEU A 145 14.91 -3.34 -9.11
CA LEU A 145 14.43 -2.15 -9.84
C LEU A 145 12.96 -2.28 -10.23
N ILE A 146 12.53 -3.43 -10.75
CA ILE A 146 11.13 -3.68 -11.09
C ILE A 146 10.25 -3.56 -9.84
N ILE A 147 10.66 -4.15 -8.73
CA ILE A 147 9.93 -4.08 -7.46
C ILE A 147 9.86 -2.63 -6.95
N PHE A 148 10.96 -1.91 -7.00
CA PHE A 148 11.03 -0.47 -6.65
C PHE A 148 9.99 0.33 -7.44
N LEU A 149 9.96 0.21 -8.77
CA LEU A 149 9.02 0.91 -9.63
C LEU A 149 7.56 0.51 -9.37
N LEU A 150 7.30 -0.77 -9.10
CA LEU A 150 5.98 -1.26 -8.72
C LEU A 150 5.50 -0.64 -7.40
N ARG A 151 6.40 -0.45 -6.43
CA ARG A 151 6.08 0.17 -5.13
C ARG A 151 5.86 1.66 -5.22
N LEU A 152 6.53 2.35 -6.14
CA LEU A 152 6.27 3.76 -6.42
C LEU A 152 4.90 3.97 -7.08
N SER A 153 4.47 3.02 -7.91
CA SER A 153 3.19 3.12 -8.62
C SER A 153 2.01 2.95 -7.67
N PRO A 154 1.06 3.89 -7.61
CA PRO A 154 -0.16 3.75 -6.83
C PRO A 154 -1.18 2.78 -7.46
N ALA A 155 -0.91 2.32 -8.69
CA ALA A 155 -1.88 1.57 -9.49
C ALA A 155 -2.12 0.14 -9.01
N MET A 156 -1.22 -0.42 -8.19
CA MET A 156 -1.34 -1.81 -7.75
C MET A 156 -1.56 -1.92 -6.23
N PRO A 157 -2.56 -2.69 -5.79
CA PRO A 157 -2.79 -2.98 -4.38
C PRO A 157 -1.57 -3.65 -3.73
N PHE A 158 -1.28 -3.29 -2.48
CA PHE A 158 -0.15 -3.81 -1.71
C PHE A 158 -0.12 -5.35 -1.64
N ALA A 159 -1.27 -5.97 -1.35
CA ALA A 159 -1.38 -7.42 -1.26
C ALA A 159 -1.15 -8.12 -2.61
N LEU A 160 -1.67 -7.54 -3.70
CA LEU A 160 -1.49 -8.10 -5.04
C LEU A 160 -0.02 -8.07 -5.47
N THR A 161 0.70 -6.98 -5.18
CA THR A 161 2.14 -6.92 -5.47
C THR A 161 2.94 -7.94 -4.68
N ASN A 162 2.64 -8.16 -3.39
CA ASN A 162 3.28 -9.19 -2.58
C ASN A 162 3.03 -10.58 -3.16
N PHE A 163 1.78 -10.87 -3.55
CA PHE A 163 1.40 -12.13 -4.18
C PHE A 163 2.13 -12.37 -5.51
N LEU A 164 2.20 -11.35 -6.39
CA LEU A 164 2.92 -11.44 -7.67
C LEU A 164 4.40 -11.76 -7.48
N MET A 165 5.05 -11.08 -6.56
CA MET A 165 6.48 -11.27 -6.28
C MET A 165 6.77 -12.63 -5.67
N ALA A 166 5.92 -13.12 -4.76
CA ALA A 166 6.00 -14.47 -4.22
C ALA A 166 5.79 -15.52 -5.30
N SER A 167 4.82 -15.30 -6.21
CA SER A 167 4.53 -16.19 -7.33
C SER A 167 5.68 -16.25 -8.34
N ALA A 168 6.34 -15.13 -8.59
CA ALA A 168 7.51 -15.05 -9.47
C ALA A 168 8.80 -15.60 -8.82
N ARG A 169 8.73 -16.05 -7.56
CA ARG A 169 9.86 -16.59 -6.78
C ARG A 169 11.07 -15.66 -6.79
N VAL A 170 10.83 -14.35 -6.71
CA VAL A 170 11.91 -13.37 -6.60
C VAL A 170 12.72 -13.61 -5.32
N SER A 171 14.00 -13.29 -5.34
CA SER A 171 14.83 -13.45 -4.14
C SER A 171 14.31 -12.54 -3.01
N VAL A 172 14.34 -13.03 -1.76
CA VAL A 172 13.97 -12.24 -0.58
C VAL A 172 14.77 -10.95 -0.52
N LYS A 173 16.05 -10.97 -0.92
CA LYS A 173 16.92 -9.80 -0.97
C LYS A 173 16.39 -8.74 -1.95
N SER A 174 16.05 -9.12 -3.18
CA SER A 174 15.46 -8.20 -4.16
C SER A 174 14.13 -7.65 -3.67
N PHE A 175 13.31 -8.50 -3.07
CA PHE A 175 12.00 -8.12 -2.53
C PHE A 175 12.13 -7.09 -1.42
N LEU A 176 13.00 -7.31 -0.42
CA LEU A 176 13.20 -6.38 0.69
C LEU A 176 13.79 -5.05 0.24
N LEU A 177 14.86 -5.08 -0.57
CA LEU A 177 15.49 -3.85 -1.08
C LEU A 177 14.52 -3.03 -1.94
N GLY A 178 13.87 -3.66 -2.89
CA GLY A 178 12.90 -2.99 -3.77
C GLY A 178 11.69 -2.46 -3.01
N THR A 179 11.22 -3.19 -1.98
CA THR A 179 10.11 -2.73 -1.12
C THR A 179 10.54 -1.57 -0.23
N PHE A 180 11.68 -1.66 0.45
CA PHE A 180 12.17 -0.61 1.33
C PHE A 180 12.36 0.71 0.56
N PHE A 181 13.17 0.71 -0.47
CA PHE A 181 13.44 1.93 -1.23
C PHE A 181 12.22 2.42 -2.04
N GLY A 182 11.41 1.52 -2.57
CA GLY A 182 10.23 1.88 -3.35
C GLY A 182 9.08 2.45 -2.52
N MET A 183 8.97 2.04 -1.24
CA MET A 183 7.96 2.60 -0.35
C MET A 183 8.37 3.93 0.27
N LEU A 184 9.66 4.23 0.40
CA LEU A 184 10.15 5.44 1.05
C LEU A 184 9.55 6.74 0.48
N PRO A 185 9.62 7.05 -0.83
CA PRO A 185 9.15 8.34 -1.34
C PRO A 185 7.66 8.57 -1.09
N ARG A 186 6.85 7.55 -1.39
CA ARG A 186 5.40 7.60 -1.20
C ARG A 186 5.02 7.68 0.29
N SER A 187 5.65 6.88 1.13
CA SER A 187 5.39 6.87 2.56
C SER A 187 5.83 8.18 3.23
N SER A 188 6.97 8.74 2.81
CA SER A 188 7.43 10.05 3.29
C SER A 188 6.41 11.15 2.97
N ALA A 189 5.87 11.17 1.74
CA ALA A 189 4.84 12.13 1.35
C ALA A 189 3.60 12.04 2.26
N VAL A 190 3.12 10.83 2.50
CA VAL A 190 1.91 10.58 3.30
C VAL A 190 2.12 10.91 4.78
N VAL A 191 3.27 10.51 5.35
CA VAL A 191 3.63 10.83 6.74
C VAL A 191 3.84 12.33 6.91
N PHE A 192 4.43 13.02 5.92
CA PHE A 192 4.58 14.47 5.94
C PHE A 192 3.23 15.19 6.00
N VAL A 193 2.26 14.73 5.21
CA VAL A 193 0.88 15.25 5.28
C VAL A 193 0.31 15.06 6.69
N GLY A 194 0.46 13.87 7.27
CA GLY A 194 0.00 13.60 8.64
C GLY A 194 0.66 14.48 9.69
N ALA A 195 1.99 14.64 9.61
CA ALA A 195 2.75 15.50 10.52
C ALA A 195 2.32 16.98 10.39
N GLY A 196 2.15 17.46 9.15
CA GLY A 196 1.65 18.81 8.92
C GLY A 196 0.24 19.04 9.47
N LEU A 197 -0.65 18.04 9.39
CA LEU A 197 -1.99 18.13 10.00
C LEU A 197 -1.93 18.25 11.53
N SER A 198 -0.91 17.69 12.20
CA SER A 198 -0.77 17.83 13.66
C SER A 198 -0.37 19.23 14.10
N GLU A 199 0.28 20.00 13.22
CA GLU A 199 0.74 21.37 13.49
C GLU A 199 -0.30 22.43 13.10
N LEU A 200 -1.38 22.03 12.41
CA LEU A 200 -2.46 22.95 12.08
C LEU A 200 -3.25 23.29 13.33
N SER A 201 -2.90 24.41 13.97
CA SER A 201 -3.75 25.06 14.95
C SER A 201 -4.63 26.09 14.23
N PHE A 202 -5.94 25.87 14.24
CA PHE A 202 -6.92 26.76 13.59
C PHE A 202 -7.08 28.11 14.31
N GLU A 203 -6.40 28.28 15.43
CA GLU A 203 -6.53 29.46 16.29
C GLU A 203 -5.37 30.47 16.24
N ASN A 204 -4.89 30.94 15.13
CA ASN A 204 -3.93 32.05 15.01
C ASN A 204 -2.45 31.73 14.74
N SER A 205 -2.09 30.72 14.02
CA SER A 205 -0.71 30.69 13.54
C SER A 205 -0.59 31.25 12.11
N PRO A 206 0.20 32.32 11.91
CA PRO A 206 0.42 32.93 10.59
C PRO A 206 1.04 31.99 9.56
N ASP A 207 1.61 30.85 10.02
CA ASP A 207 2.32 29.89 9.17
C ASP A 207 1.43 28.73 8.67
N SER A 208 0.18 28.65 9.10
CA SER A 208 -0.74 27.55 8.70
C SER A 208 -0.90 27.44 7.19
N TRP A 209 -0.88 28.56 6.45
CA TRP A 209 -0.99 28.56 5.00
C TRP A 209 0.26 27.96 4.33
N LEU A 210 1.47 28.14 4.89
CA LEU A 210 2.71 27.52 4.41
C LEU A 210 2.65 25.99 4.57
N ILE A 211 2.11 25.52 5.67
CA ILE A 211 1.91 24.09 5.93
C ILE A 211 0.92 23.51 4.92
N ILE A 212 -0.22 24.20 4.70
CA ILE A 212 -1.22 23.79 3.70
C ILE A 212 -0.59 23.76 2.30
N PHE A 213 0.16 24.79 1.94
CA PHE A 213 0.87 24.83 0.66
C PHE A 213 1.88 23.67 0.52
N GLY A 214 2.68 23.39 1.56
CA GLY A 214 3.60 22.29 1.62
C GLY A 214 2.91 20.93 1.44
N ILE A 215 1.76 20.73 2.08
CA ILE A 215 0.94 19.52 1.91
C ILE A 215 0.46 19.39 0.47
N ILE A 216 -0.07 20.47 -0.14
CA ILE A 216 -0.52 20.46 -1.53
C ILE A 216 0.63 20.10 -2.47
N VAL A 217 1.79 20.76 -2.34
CA VAL A 217 2.99 20.47 -3.14
C VAL A 217 3.40 19.01 -2.98
N THR A 218 3.37 18.47 -1.77
CA THR A 218 3.71 17.07 -1.49
C THR A 218 2.75 16.10 -2.18
N ILE A 219 1.45 16.37 -2.12
CA ILE A 219 0.42 15.56 -2.80
C ILE A 219 0.62 15.59 -4.31
N VAL A 220 0.85 16.79 -4.89
CA VAL A 220 1.11 16.95 -6.33
C VAL A 220 2.38 16.21 -6.74
N SER A 221 3.47 16.34 -5.97
CA SER A 221 4.72 15.65 -6.24
C SER A 221 4.57 14.13 -6.19
N ALA A 222 3.86 13.60 -5.18
CA ALA A 222 3.57 12.17 -5.08
C ALA A 222 2.74 11.66 -6.27
N PHE A 223 1.78 12.46 -6.74
CA PHE A 223 0.98 12.14 -7.92
C PHE A 223 1.82 12.11 -9.21
N VAL A 224 2.69 13.11 -9.41
CA VAL A 224 3.62 13.17 -10.56
C VAL A 224 4.58 11.98 -10.55
N ILE A 225 5.18 11.64 -9.39
CA ILE A 225 6.04 10.46 -9.23
C ILE A 225 5.26 9.18 -9.61
N GLY A 226 4.00 9.07 -9.18
CA GLY A 226 3.13 7.95 -9.53
C GLY A 226 2.92 7.80 -11.04
N ILE A 227 2.70 8.92 -11.76
CA ILE A 227 2.54 8.92 -13.23
C ILE A 227 3.84 8.50 -13.91
N ILE A 228 4.97 9.08 -13.51
CA ILE A 228 6.29 8.75 -14.08
C ILE A 228 6.61 7.27 -13.87
N SER A 229 6.40 6.75 -12.66
CA SER A 229 6.62 5.34 -12.36
C SER A 229 5.74 4.41 -13.20
N LYS A 230 4.47 4.79 -13.41
CA LYS A 230 3.57 4.02 -14.27
C LYS A 230 4.10 3.97 -15.71
N ARG A 231 4.51 5.11 -16.29
CA ARG A 231 5.09 5.17 -17.64
C ARG A 231 6.38 4.36 -17.73
N ALA A 232 7.27 4.47 -16.73
CA ALA A 232 8.51 3.69 -16.70
C ALA A 232 8.25 2.18 -16.67
N LEU A 233 7.22 1.72 -15.94
CA LEU A 233 6.83 0.31 -15.92
C LEU A 233 6.27 -0.17 -17.26
N GLU A 234 5.50 0.67 -17.96
CA GLU A 234 4.95 0.35 -19.30
C GLU A 234 6.05 0.14 -20.34
N HIS A 235 7.23 0.75 -20.18
CA HIS A 235 8.41 0.55 -21.04
C HIS A 235 9.23 -0.69 -20.67
N LEU A 236 9.07 -1.26 -19.48
CA LEU A 236 9.81 -2.44 -19.01
C LEU A 236 9.05 -3.75 -19.16
N THR A 237 7.75 -3.69 -19.42
CA THR A 237 6.82 -4.82 -19.59
C THR A 237 6.25 -4.87 -20.98
#